data_05922edb71f969e8175f424a94f187ee
#
_entry.id   05922edb71f969e8175f424a94f187ee
#
_cell.length_a   1.000
_cell.length_b   1.000
_cell.length_c   1.000
_cell.angle_alpha   90.00
_cell.angle_beta   90.00
_cell.angle_gamma   90.00
#
_symmetry.space_group_name_H-M   'P 1'
#
loop_
_entity.id
_entity.type
_entity.pdbx_description
1 polymer ?
#
loop_
_entity_poly.entity_id
_entity_poly.type
_entity_poly.pdbx_seq_one_letter_code
_entity_poly.pdbx_strand_id
1 'polypeptide(L)'
;MDIRDIARLSGYSLGTVSRVLNGHPNVSDKARMRVLKVVEEVGYEPNSNARFLKMQGRTAIAVFVKGARNLLFADILERIQALLSEADEQADVVYLDEDENEVLYAIHYQQVRHPKGMLFLGGDPAFFKTSFSRVSVPGVLVTNTAAGLAFKNLSSVSTNDVEAAREVVEYLFSRGHRRIGIVGGNRALSQVSGRRLHGAEEALRAHGIELDYERDYEPCHFSMEEGYDAMVRLIMRSPDLTAVFALGDAIALGAMRAVFDMGLSIPGDLSLVGFDGVNSSQFSIPRLTTIRQDTRLIATRSVETLLACLGGETKPVREMVPFQLLKRESVRSLSPEDRAGTAPAADSGDDASNAVAATVGVSAGRAPETAKAGRTRTRASRVQVSERRGVI
;
A
#
# COMPACT_ATOMS: atom_id res chain seq x y z
N MET A 1 -14.94 -34.59 -26.92
CA MET A 1 -15.96 -33.78 -27.60
C MET A 1 -15.48 -32.33 -27.58
N ASP A 2 -15.58 -31.60 -28.68
CA ASP A 2 -15.09 -30.22 -28.77
C ASP A 2 -16.24 -29.22 -29.01
N ILE A 3 -15.96 -27.91 -29.02
CA ILE A 3 -16.94 -26.83 -29.23
C ILE A 3 -17.63 -26.94 -30.61
N ARG A 4 -16.99 -27.55 -31.62
CA ARG A 4 -17.58 -27.78 -32.94
C ARG A 4 -18.67 -28.84 -32.88
N ASP A 5 -18.50 -29.83 -32.01
CA ASP A 5 -19.53 -30.85 -31.79
C ASP A 5 -20.76 -30.22 -31.13
N ILE A 6 -20.59 -29.31 -30.17
CA ILE A 6 -21.70 -28.57 -29.56
C ILE A 6 -22.42 -27.69 -30.60
N ALA A 7 -21.66 -27.03 -31.50
CA ALA A 7 -22.24 -26.25 -32.59
C ALA A 7 -23.13 -27.15 -33.52
N ARG A 8 -22.63 -28.31 -33.88
CA ARG A 8 -23.37 -29.29 -34.71
C ARG A 8 -24.63 -29.80 -34.01
N LEU A 9 -24.52 -30.20 -32.74
CA LEU A 9 -25.64 -30.76 -31.96
C LEU A 9 -26.70 -29.71 -31.58
N SER A 10 -26.31 -28.49 -31.32
CA SER A 10 -27.19 -27.38 -30.98
C SER A 10 -27.86 -26.76 -32.23
N GLY A 11 -27.29 -26.94 -33.42
CA GLY A 11 -27.76 -26.35 -34.67
C GLY A 11 -27.37 -24.85 -34.82
N TYR A 12 -26.44 -24.37 -34.01
CA TYR A 12 -25.98 -22.97 -34.08
C TYR A 12 -24.55 -22.87 -34.57
N SER A 13 -24.19 -21.69 -35.08
CA SER A 13 -22.82 -21.45 -35.53
C SER A 13 -21.81 -21.50 -34.36
N LEU A 14 -20.57 -21.85 -34.65
CA LEU A 14 -19.47 -21.86 -33.67
C LEU A 14 -19.36 -20.53 -32.90
N GLY A 15 -19.56 -19.40 -33.59
CA GLY A 15 -19.57 -18.08 -32.99
C GLY A 15 -20.70 -17.85 -31.99
N THR A 16 -21.91 -18.40 -32.29
CA THR A 16 -23.05 -18.33 -31.38
C THR A 16 -22.82 -19.18 -30.12
N VAL A 17 -22.35 -20.43 -30.31
CA VAL A 17 -22.01 -21.32 -29.19
C VAL A 17 -20.93 -20.70 -28.31
N SER A 18 -19.87 -20.16 -28.88
CA SER A 18 -18.81 -19.47 -28.13
C SER A 18 -19.34 -18.28 -27.32
N ARG A 19 -20.25 -17.46 -27.87
CA ARG A 19 -20.87 -16.35 -27.14
C ARG A 19 -21.76 -16.82 -25.98
N VAL A 20 -22.52 -17.91 -26.18
CA VAL A 20 -23.33 -18.50 -25.11
C VAL A 20 -22.45 -19.01 -23.97
N LEU A 21 -21.40 -19.78 -24.27
CA LEU A 21 -20.48 -20.35 -23.30
C LEU A 21 -19.66 -19.30 -22.54
N ASN A 22 -19.47 -18.13 -23.14
CA ASN A 22 -18.80 -17.00 -22.51
C ASN A 22 -19.76 -15.98 -21.88
N GLY A 23 -21.07 -16.28 -21.77
CA GLY A 23 -22.02 -15.42 -21.08
C GLY A 23 -22.36 -14.10 -21.79
N HIS A 24 -22.02 -13.94 -23.07
CA HIS A 24 -22.23 -12.69 -23.82
C HIS A 24 -23.72 -12.26 -23.79
N PRO A 25 -24.01 -10.96 -23.51
CA PRO A 25 -25.40 -10.47 -23.41
C PRO A 25 -26.14 -10.49 -24.74
N ASN A 26 -25.45 -10.36 -25.86
CA ASN A 26 -26.04 -10.24 -27.21
C ASN A 26 -26.31 -11.60 -27.87
N VAL A 27 -26.95 -12.52 -27.16
CA VAL A 27 -27.43 -13.83 -27.69
C VAL A 27 -28.87 -14.00 -27.30
N SER A 28 -29.72 -14.43 -28.25
CA SER A 28 -31.15 -14.66 -27.97
C SER A 28 -31.33 -15.77 -26.93
N ASP A 29 -32.35 -15.63 -26.05
CA ASP A 29 -32.65 -16.62 -25.01
C ASP A 29 -32.88 -18.01 -25.59
N LYS A 30 -33.51 -18.09 -26.78
CA LYS A 30 -33.74 -19.36 -27.47
C LYS A 30 -32.40 -20.06 -27.83
N ALA A 31 -31.42 -19.32 -28.32
CA ALA A 31 -30.11 -19.87 -28.64
C ALA A 31 -29.34 -20.24 -27.36
N ARG A 32 -29.43 -19.42 -26.32
CA ARG A 32 -28.80 -19.66 -25.01
C ARG A 32 -29.33 -20.95 -24.39
N MET A 33 -30.65 -21.09 -24.27
CA MET A 33 -31.27 -22.30 -23.70
C MET A 33 -30.93 -23.56 -24.50
N ARG A 34 -30.96 -23.50 -25.84
CA ARG A 34 -30.67 -24.65 -26.67
C ARG A 34 -29.24 -25.13 -26.57
N VAL A 35 -28.27 -24.18 -26.57
CA VAL A 35 -26.84 -24.49 -26.44
C VAL A 35 -26.53 -25.05 -25.05
N LEU A 36 -27.04 -24.43 -23.98
CA LEU A 36 -26.81 -24.90 -22.60
C LEU A 36 -27.41 -26.28 -22.37
N LYS A 37 -28.60 -26.57 -22.92
CA LYS A 37 -29.21 -27.91 -22.84
C LYS A 37 -28.32 -28.96 -23.49
N VAL A 38 -27.76 -28.69 -24.66
CA VAL A 38 -26.83 -29.63 -25.33
C VAL A 38 -25.56 -29.82 -24.51
N VAL A 39 -25.02 -28.74 -23.94
CA VAL A 39 -23.83 -28.79 -23.08
C VAL A 39 -24.06 -29.71 -21.87
N GLU A 40 -25.23 -29.59 -21.23
CA GLU A 40 -25.63 -30.44 -20.09
C GLU A 40 -25.84 -31.89 -20.50
N GLU A 41 -26.58 -32.13 -21.61
CA GLU A 41 -26.87 -33.47 -22.13
C GLU A 41 -25.61 -34.29 -22.48
N VAL A 42 -24.58 -33.62 -22.97
CA VAL A 42 -23.32 -34.29 -23.38
C VAL A 42 -22.20 -34.20 -22.37
N GLY A 43 -22.43 -33.53 -21.23
CA GLY A 43 -21.41 -33.34 -20.19
C GLY A 43 -20.19 -32.56 -20.72
N TYR A 44 -20.42 -31.60 -21.60
CA TYR A 44 -19.30 -30.83 -22.19
C TYR A 44 -18.76 -29.80 -21.20
N GLU A 45 -17.53 -29.99 -20.77
CA GLU A 45 -16.79 -28.99 -20.03
C GLU A 45 -15.94 -28.13 -21.02
N PRO A 46 -16.10 -26.81 -21.02
CA PRO A 46 -15.26 -25.94 -21.86
C PRO A 46 -13.78 -26.19 -21.57
N ASN A 47 -13.02 -26.57 -22.59
CA ASN A 47 -11.60 -26.86 -22.45
C ASN A 47 -10.86 -25.61 -21.96
N SER A 48 -10.55 -25.57 -20.67
CA SER A 48 -9.79 -24.49 -20.03
C SER A 48 -8.44 -24.28 -20.70
N ASN A 49 -7.79 -25.35 -21.21
CA ASN A 49 -6.51 -25.26 -21.92
C ASN A 49 -6.64 -24.53 -23.28
N ALA A 50 -7.76 -24.74 -24.01
CA ALA A 50 -8.02 -23.99 -25.25
C ALA A 50 -8.31 -22.50 -24.97
N ARG A 51 -8.89 -22.20 -23.83
CA ARG A 51 -9.08 -20.82 -23.33
C ARG A 51 -7.72 -20.22 -22.94
N PHE A 52 -6.88 -20.97 -22.22
CA PHE A 52 -5.50 -20.60 -21.88
C PHE A 52 -4.64 -20.37 -23.13
N LEU A 53 -4.71 -21.22 -24.15
CA LEU A 53 -3.96 -21.07 -25.42
C LEU A 53 -4.44 -19.84 -26.22
N LYS A 54 -5.73 -19.49 -26.18
CA LYS A 54 -6.24 -18.27 -26.80
C LYS A 54 -5.88 -17.01 -25.98
N MET A 55 -5.68 -17.16 -24.67
CA MET A 55 -5.17 -16.13 -23.77
C MET A 55 -3.65 -15.93 -23.89
N GLN A 56 -2.89 -16.96 -24.27
CA GLN A 56 -1.42 -16.83 -24.54
C GLN A 56 -1.07 -15.86 -25.67
N GLY A 57 -2.04 -15.46 -26.50
CA GLY A 57 -1.86 -14.43 -27.53
C GLY A 57 -2.22 -13.00 -27.10
N ARG A 58 -2.84 -12.82 -25.92
CA ARG A 58 -3.14 -11.49 -25.36
C ARG A 58 -2.08 -11.16 -24.31
N THR A 59 -1.23 -10.24 -24.62
CA THR A 59 -0.27 -9.70 -23.66
C THR A 59 -1.05 -8.94 -22.56
N ALA A 60 -0.87 -9.34 -21.30
CA ALA A 60 -1.56 -8.73 -20.14
C ALA A 60 -1.01 -7.34 -19.82
N ILE A 61 -1.74 -6.57 -19.04
CA ILE A 61 -1.23 -5.38 -18.36
C ILE A 61 -0.63 -5.85 -17.03
N ALA A 62 0.66 -5.55 -16.80
CA ALA A 62 1.31 -5.89 -15.55
C ALA A 62 0.97 -4.83 -14.48
N VAL A 63 0.60 -5.29 -13.28
CA VAL A 63 0.34 -4.42 -12.12
C VAL A 63 1.32 -4.80 -11.02
N PHE A 64 2.34 -3.97 -10.82
CA PHE A 64 3.31 -4.13 -9.74
C PHE A 64 2.76 -3.46 -8.49
N VAL A 65 2.63 -4.21 -7.40
CA VAL A 65 2.13 -3.73 -6.11
C VAL A 65 3.26 -3.82 -5.10
N LYS A 66 3.77 -2.67 -4.67
CA LYS A 66 4.90 -2.55 -3.77
C LYS A 66 4.42 -2.30 -2.33
N GLY A 67 4.64 -3.27 -1.44
CA GLY A 67 4.13 -3.22 -0.08
C GLY A 67 2.73 -3.84 0.05
N ALA A 68 2.65 -5.16 -0.03
CA ALA A 68 1.39 -5.93 0.02
C ALA A 68 0.58 -5.75 1.33
N ARG A 69 1.20 -5.23 2.40
CA ARG A 69 0.55 -4.96 3.69
C ARG A 69 -0.14 -3.60 3.76
N ASN A 70 0.06 -2.73 2.76
CA ASN A 70 -0.59 -1.43 2.72
C ASN A 70 -2.07 -1.58 2.34
N LEU A 71 -2.96 -1.28 3.28
CA LEU A 71 -4.41 -1.42 3.12
C LEU A 71 -4.99 -0.54 2.00
N LEU A 72 -4.40 0.63 1.73
CA LEU A 72 -4.80 1.51 0.63
C LEU A 72 -4.67 0.81 -0.73
N PHE A 73 -3.63 -0.01 -0.90
CA PHE A 73 -3.36 -0.65 -2.18
C PHE A 73 -4.34 -1.77 -2.50
N ALA A 74 -4.95 -2.40 -1.51
CA ALA A 74 -5.97 -3.42 -1.72
C ALA A 74 -7.20 -2.82 -2.42
N ASP A 75 -7.72 -1.68 -1.93
CA ASP A 75 -8.88 -0.99 -2.51
C ASP A 75 -8.60 -0.49 -3.95
N ILE A 76 -7.40 0.08 -4.17
CA ILE A 76 -6.99 0.58 -5.49
C ILE A 76 -6.84 -0.59 -6.48
N LEU A 77 -6.18 -1.68 -6.08
CA LEU A 77 -5.94 -2.85 -6.91
C LEU A 77 -7.25 -3.53 -7.32
N GLU A 78 -8.17 -3.74 -6.37
CA GLU A 78 -9.49 -4.29 -6.66
C GLU A 78 -10.20 -3.49 -7.75
N ARG A 79 -10.18 -2.17 -7.64
CA ARG A 79 -10.82 -1.29 -8.63
C ARG A 79 -10.07 -1.30 -9.96
N ILE A 80 -8.74 -1.32 -9.99
CA ILE A 80 -7.93 -1.46 -11.20
C ILE A 80 -8.30 -2.75 -11.94
N GLN A 81 -8.35 -3.89 -11.24
CA GLN A 81 -8.70 -5.18 -11.84
C GLN A 81 -10.12 -5.17 -12.42
N ALA A 82 -11.09 -4.59 -11.72
CA ALA A 82 -12.45 -4.44 -12.22
C ALA A 82 -12.49 -3.62 -13.52
N LEU A 83 -11.84 -2.45 -13.55
CA LEU A 83 -11.79 -1.55 -14.71
C LEU A 83 -11.08 -2.18 -15.91
N LEU A 84 -9.98 -2.89 -15.70
CA LEU A 84 -9.28 -3.61 -16.75
C LEU A 84 -10.16 -4.74 -17.33
N SER A 85 -10.87 -5.47 -16.47
CA SER A 85 -11.83 -6.50 -16.89
C SER A 85 -12.99 -5.92 -17.69
N GLU A 86 -13.54 -4.76 -17.29
CA GLU A 86 -14.57 -4.01 -18.04
C GLU A 86 -14.09 -3.61 -19.43
N ALA A 87 -12.79 -3.30 -19.58
CA ALA A 87 -12.14 -2.95 -20.84
C ALA A 87 -11.69 -4.17 -21.68
N ASP A 88 -12.05 -5.40 -21.31
CA ASP A 88 -11.60 -6.67 -21.91
C ASP A 88 -10.06 -6.83 -21.88
N GLU A 89 -9.41 -6.25 -20.87
CA GLU A 89 -7.96 -6.37 -20.63
C GLU A 89 -7.70 -7.30 -19.43
N GLN A 90 -6.57 -8.03 -19.49
CA GLN A 90 -6.15 -8.92 -18.43
C GLN A 90 -5.10 -8.23 -17.55
N ALA A 91 -5.30 -8.26 -16.23
CA ALA A 91 -4.31 -7.85 -15.25
C ALA A 91 -3.45 -9.05 -14.83
N ASP A 92 -2.13 -8.88 -14.84
CA ASP A 92 -1.18 -9.81 -14.23
C ASP A 92 -0.52 -9.09 -13.04
N VAL A 93 -0.86 -9.50 -11.82
CA VAL A 93 -0.48 -8.83 -10.58
C VAL A 93 0.81 -9.42 -10.02
N VAL A 94 1.78 -8.57 -9.75
CA VAL A 94 3.08 -8.91 -9.17
C VAL A 94 3.23 -8.17 -7.85
N TYR A 95 3.31 -8.91 -6.75
CA TYR A 95 3.57 -8.32 -5.44
C TYR A 95 5.08 -8.25 -5.18
N LEU A 96 5.51 -7.12 -4.65
CA LEU A 96 6.89 -6.81 -4.30
C LEU A 96 6.96 -6.34 -2.85
N ASP A 97 8.07 -6.62 -2.20
CA ASP A 97 8.34 -6.05 -0.88
C ASP A 97 8.55 -4.53 -0.95
N GLU A 98 8.34 -3.83 0.17
CA GLU A 98 8.37 -2.37 0.21
C GLU A 98 9.72 -1.78 -0.20
N ASP A 99 10.82 -2.49 0.05
CA ASP A 99 12.18 -2.05 -0.27
C ASP A 99 12.68 -2.54 -1.64
N GLU A 100 11.94 -3.40 -2.35
CA GLU A 100 12.37 -3.93 -3.64
C GLU A 100 12.32 -2.88 -4.75
N ASN A 101 13.18 -3.07 -5.76
CA ASN A 101 13.24 -2.20 -6.94
C ASN A 101 12.27 -2.70 -8.02
N GLU A 102 11.08 -2.13 -8.05
CA GLU A 102 10.00 -2.47 -8.99
C GLU A 102 10.36 -2.25 -10.45
N VAL A 103 11.27 -1.31 -10.74
CA VAL A 103 11.69 -1.03 -12.12
C VAL A 103 12.59 -2.14 -12.66
N LEU A 104 13.47 -2.72 -11.85
CA LEU A 104 14.28 -3.88 -12.26
C LEU A 104 13.40 -5.11 -12.49
N TYR A 105 12.38 -5.34 -11.64
CA TYR A 105 11.37 -6.37 -11.87
C TYR A 105 10.61 -6.15 -13.18
N ALA A 106 10.16 -4.92 -13.43
CA ALA A 106 9.45 -4.56 -14.66
C ALA A 106 10.29 -4.80 -15.94
N ILE A 107 11.60 -4.48 -15.89
CA ILE A 107 12.52 -4.75 -16.99
C ILE A 107 12.63 -6.26 -17.28
N HIS A 108 12.80 -7.07 -16.22
CA HIS A 108 12.85 -8.52 -16.37
C HIS A 108 11.50 -9.08 -16.85
N TYR A 109 10.41 -8.63 -16.24
CA TYR A 109 9.05 -9.03 -16.60
C TYR A 109 8.74 -8.73 -18.07
N GLN A 110 9.13 -7.54 -18.57
CA GLN A 110 8.96 -7.16 -19.96
C GLN A 110 9.65 -8.13 -20.93
N GLN A 111 10.85 -8.61 -20.57
CA GLN A 111 11.62 -9.55 -21.41
C GLN A 111 10.98 -10.94 -21.50
N VAL A 112 10.29 -11.38 -20.44
CA VAL A 112 9.73 -12.73 -20.34
C VAL A 112 8.26 -12.79 -20.77
N ARG A 113 7.46 -11.79 -20.38
CA ARG A 113 6.00 -11.79 -20.50
C ARG A 113 5.45 -10.86 -21.57
N HIS A 114 6.26 -9.91 -22.06
CA HIS A 114 5.88 -8.93 -23.09
C HIS A 114 4.54 -8.23 -22.81
N PRO A 115 4.36 -7.55 -21.63
CA PRO A 115 3.11 -6.87 -21.33
C PRO A 115 2.85 -5.72 -22.29
N LYS A 116 1.56 -5.36 -22.49
CA LYS A 116 1.18 -4.18 -23.31
C LYS A 116 1.53 -2.88 -22.62
N GLY A 117 1.41 -2.85 -21.29
CA GLY A 117 1.63 -1.69 -20.44
C GLY A 117 1.78 -2.10 -18.99
N MET A 118 2.12 -1.15 -18.13
CA MET A 118 2.44 -1.41 -16.73
C MET A 118 1.80 -0.37 -15.80
N LEU A 119 1.24 -0.83 -14.68
CA LEU A 119 0.83 0.01 -13.55
C LEU A 119 1.78 -0.27 -12.38
N PHE A 120 2.26 0.80 -11.73
CA PHE A 120 3.18 0.71 -10.60
C PHE A 120 2.50 1.32 -9.38
N LEU A 121 1.90 0.49 -8.54
CA LEU A 121 1.22 0.90 -7.31
C LEU A 121 2.23 0.96 -6.17
N GLY A 122 2.47 2.16 -5.65
CA GLY A 122 3.45 2.41 -4.58
C GLY A 122 4.90 2.52 -5.04
N GLY A 123 5.16 2.73 -6.34
CA GLY A 123 6.53 2.79 -6.87
C GLY A 123 7.34 3.98 -6.36
N ASP A 124 8.67 3.81 -6.24
CA ASP A 124 9.60 4.84 -5.79
C ASP A 124 10.22 5.60 -6.98
N PRO A 125 9.99 6.92 -7.14
CA PRO A 125 10.54 7.73 -8.22
C PRO A 125 12.06 7.64 -8.38
N ALA A 126 12.81 7.36 -7.32
CA ALA A 126 14.27 7.20 -7.39
C ALA A 126 14.68 6.01 -8.26
N PHE A 127 13.97 4.89 -8.18
CA PHE A 127 14.23 3.72 -9.03
C PHE A 127 13.86 3.99 -10.49
N PHE A 128 12.77 4.76 -10.72
CA PHE A 128 12.42 5.19 -12.07
C PHE A 128 13.50 6.05 -12.69
N LYS A 129 14.01 7.05 -11.94
CA LYS A 129 15.06 7.96 -12.42
C LYS A 129 16.29 7.21 -12.92
N THR A 130 16.65 6.12 -12.28
CA THR A 130 17.88 5.37 -12.60
C THR A 130 17.71 4.35 -13.71
N SER A 131 16.53 3.73 -13.86
CA SER A 131 16.42 2.50 -14.67
C SER A 131 15.25 2.46 -15.65
N PHE A 132 14.25 3.34 -15.54
CA PHE A 132 13.01 3.26 -16.33
C PHE A 132 13.21 3.47 -17.83
N SER A 133 14.31 4.10 -18.26
CA SER A 133 14.67 4.24 -19.69
C SER A 133 14.75 2.90 -20.45
N ARG A 134 14.87 1.78 -19.72
CA ARG A 134 14.91 0.42 -20.27
C ARG A 134 13.52 -0.21 -20.43
N VAL A 135 12.48 0.43 -19.91
CA VAL A 135 11.08 0.00 -20.08
C VAL A 135 10.55 0.65 -21.36
N SER A 136 10.13 -0.18 -22.31
CA SER A 136 9.71 0.28 -23.64
C SER A 136 8.20 0.46 -23.78
N VAL A 137 7.41 -0.13 -22.90
CA VAL A 137 5.94 -0.04 -22.89
C VAL A 137 5.45 1.15 -22.07
N PRO A 138 4.22 1.64 -22.31
CA PRO A 138 3.62 2.67 -21.46
C PRO A 138 3.53 2.22 -19.99
N GLY A 139 3.85 3.13 -19.08
CA GLY A 139 3.72 2.92 -17.64
C GLY A 139 2.96 4.05 -16.95
N VAL A 140 2.23 3.71 -15.88
CA VAL A 140 1.61 4.70 -15.00
C VAL A 140 2.07 4.45 -13.57
N LEU A 141 2.67 5.45 -12.95
CA LEU A 141 2.99 5.46 -11.53
C LEU A 141 1.74 5.86 -10.76
N VAL A 142 1.28 4.96 -9.89
CA VAL A 142 0.02 5.10 -9.13
C VAL A 142 0.35 5.40 -7.68
N THR A 143 -0.31 6.37 -7.10
CA THR A 143 -0.11 6.91 -5.73
C THR A 143 1.15 7.74 -5.52
N ASN A 144 2.09 7.74 -6.46
CA ASN A 144 3.25 8.63 -6.42
C ASN A 144 3.36 9.43 -7.72
N THR A 145 4.15 10.50 -7.73
CA THR A 145 4.25 11.40 -8.87
C THR A 145 5.50 11.15 -9.71
N ALA A 146 5.34 11.21 -11.04
CA ALA A 146 6.44 11.24 -12.00
C ALA A 146 6.94 12.67 -12.28
N ALA A 147 6.57 13.66 -11.46
CA ALA A 147 7.09 15.03 -11.61
C ALA A 147 8.63 15.02 -11.48
N GLY A 148 9.29 15.71 -12.41
CA GLY A 148 10.76 15.71 -12.49
C GLY A 148 11.38 14.51 -13.21
N LEU A 149 10.59 13.51 -13.65
CA LEU A 149 11.04 12.41 -14.49
C LEU A 149 10.74 12.71 -15.98
N ALA A 150 11.78 12.67 -16.82
CA ALA A 150 11.69 13.08 -18.24
C ALA A 150 11.38 11.93 -19.20
N PHE A 151 10.56 10.96 -18.78
CA PHE A 151 10.16 9.82 -19.64
C PHE A 151 8.87 10.12 -20.39
N LYS A 152 8.86 9.88 -21.70
CA LYS A 152 7.68 10.10 -22.56
C LYS A 152 6.62 9.01 -22.41
N ASN A 153 7.00 7.84 -21.95
CA ASN A 153 6.13 6.68 -21.74
C ASN A 153 5.78 6.44 -20.27
N LEU A 154 6.00 7.42 -19.40
CA LEU A 154 5.65 7.33 -17.97
C LEU A 154 4.68 8.45 -17.60
N SER A 155 3.47 8.07 -17.22
CA SER A 155 2.46 8.93 -16.62
C SER A 155 2.40 8.73 -15.11
N SER A 156 1.68 9.58 -14.40
CA SER A 156 1.40 9.39 -12.96
C SER A 156 0.06 9.94 -12.54
N VAL A 157 -0.56 9.26 -11.59
CA VAL A 157 -1.79 9.68 -10.89
C VAL A 157 -1.54 9.55 -9.38
N SER A 158 -1.64 10.65 -8.65
CA SER A 158 -1.30 10.70 -7.23
C SER A 158 -2.13 11.74 -6.48
N THR A 159 -2.10 11.69 -5.16
CA THR A 159 -2.53 12.78 -4.29
C THR A 159 -1.41 13.80 -4.13
N ASN A 160 -1.73 15.06 -3.81
CA ASN A 160 -0.72 16.03 -3.39
C ASN A 160 -0.34 15.77 -1.93
N ASP A 161 0.59 14.83 -1.70
CA ASP A 161 1.01 14.41 -0.36
C ASP A 161 1.61 15.55 0.48
N VAL A 162 2.31 16.50 -0.15
CA VAL A 162 2.90 17.66 0.55
C VAL A 162 1.80 18.55 1.11
N GLU A 163 0.83 18.92 0.29
CA GLU A 163 -0.28 19.78 0.71
C GLU A 163 -1.19 19.09 1.73
N ALA A 164 -1.46 17.79 1.53
CA ALA A 164 -2.27 17.00 2.44
C ALA A 164 -1.62 16.88 3.83
N ALA A 165 -0.31 16.67 3.88
CA ALA A 165 0.44 16.62 5.14
C ALA A 165 0.50 17.99 5.83
N ARG A 166 0.63 19.07 5.05
CA ARG A 166 0.51 20.43 5.56
C ARG A 166 -0.84 20.65 6.22
N GLU A 167 -1.96 20.25 5.57
CA GLU A 167 -3.30 20.39 6.15
C GLU A 167 -3.45 19.64 7.47
N VAL A 168 -2.82 18.48 7.64
CA VAL A 168 -2.80 17.74 8.92
C VAL A 168 -2.14 18.58 10.01
N VAL A 169 -0.97 19.12 9.77
CA VAL A 169 -0.23 19.93 10.77
C VAL A 169 -1.01 21.20 11.09
N GLU A 170 -1.52 21.92 10.10
CA GLU A 170 -2.36 23.11 10.29
C GLU A 170 -3.60 22.78 11.14
N TYR A 171 -4.24 21.64 10.89
CA TYR A 171 -5.35 21.19 11.71
C TYR A 171 -4.94 20.96 13.16
N LEU A 172 -3.84 20.26 13.42
CA LEU A 172 -3.33 20.04 14.77
C LEU A 172 -3.00 21.38 15.47
N PHE A 173 -2.39 22.33 14.76
CA PHE A 173 -2.15 23.68 15.27
C PHE A 173 -3.45 24.41 15.61
N SER A 174 -4.48 24.31 14.78
CA SER A 174 -5.80 24.91 15.03
C SER A 174 -6.47 24.33 16.30
N ARG A 175 -6.11 23.10 16.66
CA ARG A 175 -6.58 22.42 17.89
C ARG A 175 -5.70 22.72 19.12
N GLY A 176 -4.65 23.52 18.94
CA GLY A 176 -3.77 23.97 20.03
C GLY A 176 -2.52 23.16 20.23
N HIS A 177 -2.30 22.08 19.47
CA HIS A 177 -1.11 21.26 19.58
C HIS A 177 0.13 21.99 19.08
N ARG A 178 1.24 21.84 19.81
CA ARG A 178 2.55 22.42 19.48
C ARG A 178 3.68 21.38 19.63
N ARG A 179 3.48 20.38 20.48
CA ARG A 179 4.35 19.22 20.63
C ARG A 179 3.78 18.09 19.78
N ILE A 180 4.28 17.96 18.55
CA ILE A 180 3.78 17.06 17.52
C ILE A 180 4.90 16.11 17.11
N GLY A 181 4.68 14.81 17.29
CA GLY A 181 5.54 13.76 16.78
C GLY A 181 5.08 13.24 15.43
N ILE A 182 5.99 12.61 14.69
CA ILE A 182 5.69 11.99 13.38
C ILE A 182 6.15 10.53 13.41
N VAL A 183 5.29 9.61 12.95
CA VAL A 183 5.60 8.18 12.85
C VAL A 183 5.39 7.70 11.43
N GLY A 184 6.38 7.01 10.89
CA GLY A 184 6.30 6.32 9.61
C GLY A 184 7.26 6.80 8.55
N GLY A 185 7.36 5.95 7.51
CA GLY A 185 8.20 6.18 6.36
C GLY A 185 9.69 5.99 6.64
N ASN A 186 10.46 6.16 5.58
CA ASN A 186 11.91 6.16 5.64
C ASN A 186 12.44 7.42 4.96
N ARG A 187 13.09 8.29 5.71
CA ARG A 187 13.63 9.56 5.24
C ARG A 187 14.67 9.41 4.12
N ALA A 188 15.36 8.26 4.09
CA ALA A 188 16.40 8.01 3.09
C ALA A 188 15.82 7.61 1.70
N LEU A 189 14.52 7.29 1.63
CA LEU A 189 13.84 6.85 0.41
C LEU A 189 12.97 7.98 -0.16
N SER A 190 12.88 8.06 -1.48
CA SER A 190 12.05 9.05 -2.21
C SER A 190 10.57 8.64 -2.30
N GLN A 191 10.08 7.86 -1.35
CA GLN A 191 8.72 7.37 -1.30
C GLN A 191 7.70 8.47 -0.96
N VAL A 192 6.40 8.16 -1.04
CA VAL A 192 5.31 9.06 -0.64
C VAL A 192 5.48 9.58 0.80
N SER A 193 6.03 8.74 1.69
CA SER A 193 6.36 9.12 3.07
C SER A 193 7.30 10.30 3.17
N GLY A 194 8.32 10.39 2.31
CA GLY A 194 9.22 11.54 2.26
C GLY A 194 8.52 12.84 1.87
N ARG A 195 7.51 12.76 0.99
CA ARG A 195 6.70 13.93 0.58
C ARG A 195 5.75 14.36 1.70
N ARG A 196 5.12 13.41 2.41
CA ARG A 196 4.28 13.68 3.58
C ARG A 196 5.10 14.28 4.72
N LEU A 197 6.28 13.73 4.98
CA LEU A 197 7.21 14.28 5.97
C LEU A 197 7.62 15.70 5.62
N HIS A 198 8.00 15.95 4.37
CA HIS A 198 8.38 17.29 3.90
C HIS A 198 7.24 18.31 4.06
N GLY A 199 6.00 17.95 3.71
CA GLY A 199 4.84 18.83 3.90
C GLY A 199 4.57 19.14 5.37
N ALA A 200 4.74 18.15 6.25
CA ALA A 200 4.64 18.35 7.69
C ALA A 200 5.74 19.27 8.25
N GLU A 201 6.99 19.08 7.80
CA GLU A 201 8.12 19.94 8.19
C GLU A 201 7.94 21.39 7.74
N GLU A 202 7.48 21.61 6.50
CA GLU A 202 7.22 22.97 6.02
C GLU A 202 6.15 23.67 6.88
N ALA A 203 5.09 22.96 7.25
CA ALA A 203 4.04 23.50 8.11
C ALA A 203 4.54 23.78 9.53
N LEU A 204 5.29 22.85 10.14
CA LEU A 204 5.91 23.06 11.46
C LEU A 204 6.83 24.28 11.45
N ARG A 205 7.68 24.41 10.43
CA ARG A 205 8.61 25.55 10.28
C ARG A 205 7.87 26.87 10.08
N ALA A 206 6.75 26.88 9.36
CA ALA A 206 5.92 28.08 9.20
C ALA A 206 5.34 28.57 10.54
N HIS A 207 5.20 27.68 11.52
CA HIS A 207 4.81 27.99 12.89
C HIS A 207 6.00 28.17 13.85
N GLY A 208 7.23 28.28 13.34
CA GLY A 208 8.45 28.50 14.13
C GLY A 208 8.94 27.26 14.88
N ILE A 209 8.52 26.06 14.48
CA ILE A 209 8.93 24.79 15.07
C ILE A 209 9.80 24.02 14.07
N GLU A 210 11.01 23.66 14.47
CA GLU A 210 11.84 22.73 13.72
C GLU A 210 11.61 21.30 14.26
N LEU A 211 11.42 20.34 13.36
CA LEU A 211 11.27 18.93 13.72
C LEU A 211 12.62 18.38 14.20
N ASP A 212 12.67 17.97 15.44
CA ASP A 212 13.81 17.22 15.98
C ASP A 212 13.68 15.75 15.57
N TYR A 213 14.47 15.33 14.59
CA TYR A 213 14.42 13.97 14.04
C TYR A 213 14.84 12.89 15.02
N GLU A 214 15.75 13.21 15.93
CA GLU A 214 16.19 12.25 16.94
C GLU A 214 15.16 12.07 18.04
N ARG A 215 14.36 13.09 18.29
CA ARG A 215 13.40 13.13 19.37
C ARG A 215 11.96 12.86 18.92
N ASP A 216 11.48 13.56 17.90
CA ASP A 216 10.05 13.67 17.57
C ASP A 216 9.67 12.93 16.29
N TYR A 217 10.61 12.18 15.65
CA TYR A 217 10.36 11.36 14.48
C TYR A 217 10.79 9.91 14.68
N GLU A 218 9.92 8.97 14.30
CA GLU A 218 10.22 7.53 14.34
C GLU A 218 9.89 6.87 13.01
N PRO A 219 10.87 6.40 12.25
CA PRO A 219 10.64 5.70 10.97
C PRO A 219 10.08 4.30 11.17
N CYS A 220 9.21 3.87 10.24
CA CYS A 220 8.75 2.48 10.14
C CYS A 220 8.11 2.22 8.76
N HIS A 221 7.95 0.95 8.38
CA HIS A 221 7.18 0.55 7.19
C HIS A 221 5.68 0.73 7.40
N PHE A 222 4.92 0.63 6.29
CA PHE A 222 3.45 0.81 6.31
C PHE A 222 2.72 -0.46 6.79
N SER A 223 2.98 -0.86 8.04
CA SER A 223 2.29 -1.98 8.70
C SER A 223 1.81 -1.61 10.10
N MET A 224 0.82 -2.38 10.61
CA MET A 224 0.31 -2.16 11.98
C MET A 224 1.36 -2.55 13.02
N GLU A 225 2.09 -3.65 12.79
CA GLU A 225 3.11 -4.16 13.69
C GLU A 225 4.23 -3.14 13.88
N GLU A 226 4.76 -2.62 12.78
CA GLU A 226 5.84 -1.64 12.88
C GLU A 226 5.36 -0.28 13.38
N GLY A 227 4.11 0.11 13.05
CA GLY A 227 3.47 1.30 13.62
C GLY A 227 3.29 1.21 15.14
N TYR A 228 2.99 0.02 15.65
CA TYR A 228 2.93 -0.26 17.09
C TYR A 228 4.32 -0.06 17.75
N ASP A 229 5.33 -0.75 17.24
CA ASP A 229 6.69 -0.70 17.80
C ASP A 229 7.29 0.70 17.72
N ALA A 230 7.09 1.40 16.60
CA ALA A 230 7.54 2.78 16.40
C ALA A 230 6.87 3.74 17.40
N MET A 231 5.56 3.58 17.63
CA MET A 231 4.84 4.44 18.58
C MET A 231 5.33 4.23 20.01
N VAL A 232 5.59 2.98 20.42
CA VAL A 232 6.17 2.69 21.75
C VAL A 232 7.52 3.42 21.90
N ARG A 233 8.41 3.30 20.92
CA ARG A 233 9.73 3.98 20.97
C ARG A 233 9.57 5.50 21.00
N LEU A 234 8.67 6.06 20.21
CA LEU A 234 8.44 7.50 20.16
C LEU A 234 7.93 8.05 21.53
N ILE A 235 6.90 7.42 22.13
CA ILE A 235 6.35 7.85 23.41
C ILE A 235 7.38 7.73 24.53
N MET A 236 8.16 6.65 24.55
CA MET A 236 9.22 6.49 25.58
C MET A 236 10.30 7.56 25.48
N ARG A 237 10.60 8.02 24.30
CA ARG A 237 11.62 9.05 24.03
C ARG A 237 11.09 10.47 24.20
N SER A 238 9.82 10.69 23.86
CA SER A 238 9.17 12.00 23.84
C SER A 238 7.81 11.97 24.54
N PRO A 239 7.78 11.79 25.88
CA PRO A 239 6.53 11.64 26.64
C PRO A 239 5.70 12.92 26.74
N ASP A 240 6.24 14.07 26.34
CA ASP A 240 5.59 15.37 26.32
C ASP A 240 4.85 15.69 25.00
N LEU A 241 4.81 14.73 24.09
CA LEU A 241 4.03 14.87 22.86
C LEU A 241 2.54 14.96 23.16
N THR A 242 1.85 15.90 22.52
CA THR A 242 0.40 16.08 22.67
C THR A 242 -0.38 15.56 21.47
N ALA A 243 0.29 15.41 20.32
CA ALA A 243 -0.25 14.84 19.11
C ALA A 243 0.80 14.08 18.32
N VAL A 244 0.37 13.10 17.56
CA VAL A 244 1.21 12.36 16.59
C VAL A 244 0.52 12.34 15.23
N PHE A 245 1.30 12.61 14.19
CA PHE A 245 0.93 12.38 12.80
C PHE A 245 1.56 11.09 12.30
N ALA A 246 0.75 10.07 12.07
CA ALA A 246 1.17 8.82 11.44
C ALA A 246 1.04 8.96 9.92
N LEU A 247 2.12 8.69 9.19
CA LEU A 247 2.19 8.89 7.73
C LEU A 247 1.37 7.89 6.91
N GLY A 248 0.60 7.01 7.57
CA GLY A 248 -0.34 6.07 6.96
C GLY A 248 -1.32 5.50 7.99
N ASP A 249 -2.52 5.13 7.56
CA ASP A 249 -3.56 4.61 8.47
C ASP A 249 -3.18 3.24 9.04
N ALA A 250 -2.46 2.39 8.31
CA ALA A 250 -1.94 1.14 8.84
C ALA A 250 -1.02 1.39 10.04
N ILE A 251 -0.11 2.37 9.91
CA ILE A 251 0.78 2.82 10.99
C ILE A 251 -0.05 3.37 12.16
N ALA A 252 -1.04 4.24 11.86
CA ALA A 252 -1.89 4.87 12.88
C ALA A 252 -2.68 3.83 13.69
N LEU A 253 -3.23 2.80 13.05
CA LEU A 253 -3.97 1.73 13.74
C LEU A 253 -3.08 0.92 14.68
N GLY A 254 -1.84 0.63 14.28
CA GLY A 254 -0.83 0.03 15.15
C GLY A 254 -0.47 0.95 16.32
N ALA A 255 -0.25 2.24 16.03
CA ALA A 255 0.04 3.27 17.03
C ALA A 255 -1.09 3.42 18.07
N MET A 256 -2.36 3.36 17.65
CA MET A 256 -3.52 3.37 18.59
C MET A 256 -3.45 2.22 19.59
N ARG A 257 -3.08 1.04 19.12
CA ARG A 257 -2.93 -0.13 20.00
C ARG A 257 -1.78 0.06 21.00
N ALA A 258 -0.64 0.59 20.55
CA ALA A 258 0.50 0.89 21.41
C ALA A 258 0.14 1.88 22.53
N VAL A 259 -0.54 2.99 22.18
CA VAL A 259 -1.01 3.98 23.15
C VAL A 259 -1.90 3.34 24.21
N PHE A 260 -2.85 2.48 23.81
CA PHE A 260 -3.74 1.78 24.72
C PHE A 260 -2.97 0.83 25.65
N ASP A 261 -2.02 0.03 25.12
CA ASP A 261 -1.24 -0.93 25.91
C ASP A 261 -0.29 -0.26 26.90
N MET A 262 0.13 0.97 26.60
CA MET A 262 0.90 1.82 27.53
C MET A 262 0.02 2.50 28.59
N GLY A 263 -1.29 2.23 28.65
CA GLY A 263 -2.22 2.80 29.60
C GLY A 263 -2.62 4.25 29.32
N LEU A 264 -2.33 4.73 28.10
CA LEU A 264 -2.69 6.06 27.63
C LEU A 264 -3.98 6.01 26.80
N SER A 265 -4.63 7.15 26.63
CA SER A 265 -5.88 7.27 25.88
C SER A 265 -5.76 8.20 24.68
N ILE A 266 -6.48 7.85 23.60
CA ILE A 266 -6.70 8.71 22.44
C ILE A 266 -8.18 9.14 22.46
N PRO A 267 -8.48 10.44 22.38
CA PRO A 267 -7.57 11.60 22.28
C PRO A 267 -7.20 12.19 23.65
N GLY A 268 -7.51 11.51 24.77
CA GLY A 268 -7.40 12.04 26.14
C GLY A 268 -5.98 12.49 26.49
N ASP A 269 -4.99 11.62 26.34
CA ASP A 269 -3.58 11.92 26.62
C ASP A 269 -2.84 12.34 25.34
N LEU A 270 -3.13 11.68 24.21
CA LEU A 270 -2.46 11.91 22.95
C LEU A 270 -3.45 11.97 21.78
N SER A 271 -3.40 13.02 20.98
CA SER A 271 -4.14 13.11 19.73
C SER A 271 -3.40 12.37 18.61
N LEU A 272 -4.16 11.72 17.70
CA LEU A 272 -3.57 10.98 16.60
C LEU A 272 -4.27 11.31 15.27
N VAL A 273 -3.48 11.56 14.23
CA VAL A 273 -3.97 11.73 12.85
C VAL A 273 -3.26 10.73 11.95
N GLY A 274 -4.02 10.07 11.07
CA GLY A 274 -3.51 9.17 10.05
C GLY A 274 -3.45 9.80 8.66
N PHE A 275 -3.17 8.96 7.69
CA PHE A 275 -3.18 9.30 6.26
C PHE A 275 -3.64 8.07 5.48
N ASP A 276 -4.38 8.22 4.40
CA ASP A 276 -4.92 7.28 3.42
C ASP A 276 -6.45 7.23 3.43
N GLY A 277 -7.10 7.28 4.61
CA GLY A 277 -8.56 7.21 4.75
C GLY A 277 -9.11 5.82 4.48
N VAL A 278 -8.35 4.76 4.85
CA VAL A 278 -8.78 3.37 4.65
C VAL A 278 -10.05 3.05 5.43
N ASN A 279 -10.81 2.07 4.94
CA ASN A 279 -12.11 1.74 5.52
C ASN A 279 -12.04 1.39 7.02
N SER A 280 -11.00 0.68 7.46
CA SER A 280 -10.80 0.31 8.87
C SER A 280 -10.66 1.51 9.80
N SER A 281 -10.19 2.67 9.32
CA SER A 281 -10.00 3.88 10.12
C SER A 281 -11.31 4.47 10.68
N GLN A 282 -12.46 4.16 10.09
CA GLN A 282 -13.76 4.59 10.60
C GLN A 282 -14.37 3.65 11.65
N PHE A 283 -13.80 2.45 11.81
CA PHE A 283 -14.24 1.45 12.77
C PHE A 283 -13.29 1.30 13.96
N SER A 284 -12.20 2.06 14.00
CA SER A 284 -11.34 2.15 15.19
C SER A 284 -12.06 2.86 16.35
N ILE A 285 -11.59 2.63 17.57
CA ILE A 285 -12.09 3.28 18.78
C ILE A 285 -10.92 4.02 19.45
N PRO A 286 -10.94 5.36 19.45
CA PRO A 286 -11.86 6.28 18.73
C PRO A 286 -11.72 6.18 17.21
N ARG A 287 -12.71 6.72 16.45
CA ARG A 287 -12.61 6.82 14.99
C ARG A 287 -11.45 7.72 14.59
N LEU A 288 -10.58 7.22 13.73
CA LEU A 288 -9.36 7.90 13.35
C LEU A 288 -9.62 9.12 12.43
N THR A 289 -9.13 10.28 12.84
CA THR A 289 -8.98 11.46 11.98
C THR A 289 -7.88 11.17 10.97
N THR A 290 -8.11 11.38 9.67
CA THR A 290 -7.16 10.99 8.62
C THR A 290 -7.37 11.79 7.34
N ILE A 291 -6.34 11.89 6.51
CA ILE A 291 -6.47 12.30 5.10
C ILE A 291 -7.06 11.14 4.30
N ARG A 292 -8.20 11.37 3.66
CA ARG A 292 -8.77 10.44 2.70
C ARG A 292 -8.25 10.71 1.30
N GLN A 293 -7.60 9.75 0.71
CA GLN A 293 -7.29 9.70 -0.71
C GLN A 293 -8.51 9.13 -1.48
N ASP A 294 -8.79 9.66 -2.65
CA ASP A 294 -9.86 9.12 -3.50
C ASP A 294 -9.33 7.91 -4.29
N THR A 295 -9.34 6.73 -3.64
CA THR A 295 -8.86 5.46 -4.23
C THR A 295 -9.58 5.10 -5.52
N ARG A 296 -10.90 5.42 -5.60
CA ARG A 296 -11.68 5.20 -6.82
C ARG A 296 -11.19 6.05 -7.98
N LEU A 297 -11.00 7.34 -7.74
CA LEU A 297 -10.55 8.27 -8.76
C LEU A 297 -9.12 7.96 -9.17
N ILE A 298 -8.23 7.65 -8.22
CA ILE A 298 -6.85 7.21 -8.49
C ILE A 298 -6.86 6.00 -9.43
N ALA A 299 -7.60 4.95 -9.09
CA ALA A 299 -7.68 3.74 -9.92
C ALA A 299 -8.25 4.03 -11.31
N THR A 300 -9.37 4.77 -11.39
CA THR A 300 -10.04 5.10 -12.65
C THR A 300 -9.12 5.90 -13.57
N ARG A 301 -8.53 6.97 -13.06
CA ARG A 301 -7.62 7.82 -13.86
C ARG A 301 -6.36 7.10 -14.28
N SER A 302 -5.83 6.20 -13.44
CA SER A 302 -4.65 5.39 -13.77
C SER A 302 -4.92 4.42 -14.92
N VAL A 303 -6.06 3.72 -14.90
CA VAL A 303 -6.46 2.79 -15.96
C VAL A 303 -6.79 3.55 -17.24
N GLU A 304 -7.60 4.62 -17.17
CA GLU A 304 -7.93 5.47 -18.33
C GLU A 304 -6.66 6.01 -19.01
N THR A 305 -5.71 6.51 -18.21
CA THR A 305 -4.43 7.04 -18.71
C THR A 305 -3.62 5.95 -19.41
N LEU A 306 -3.53 4.74 -18.83
CA LEU A 306 -2.81 3.65 -19.46
C LEU A 306 -3.48 3.22 -20.77
N LEU A 307 -4.80 3.03 -20.77
CA LEU A 307 -5.55 2.64 -21.96
C LEU A 307 -5.46 3.68 -23.08
N ALA A 308 -5.49 4.97 -22.76
CA ALA A 308 -5.26 6.05 -23.72
C ALA A 308 -3.85 5.97 -24.34
N CYS A 309 -2.82 5.69 -23.55
CA CYS A 309 -1.46 5.47 -24.06
C CYS A 309 -1.39 4.24 -24.99
N LEU A 310 -2.09 3.15 -24.67
CA LEU A 310 -2.19 1.97 -25.53
C LEU A 310 -2.96 2.26 -26.83
N GLY A 311 -3.88 3.20 -26.80
CA GLY A 311 -4.62 3.71 -27.96
C GLY A 311 -3.85 4.69 -28.84
N GLY A 312 -2.61 5.05 -28.48
CA GLY A 312 -1.73 5.91 -29.27
C GLY A 312 -1.52 7.33 -28.70
N GLU A 313 -2.06 7.66 -27.52
CA GLU A 313 -1.72 8.92 -26.84
C GLU A 313 -0.24 8.90 -26.43
N THR A 314 0.50 9.91 -26.85
CA THR A 314 1.97 9.95 -26.64
C THR A 314 2.44 10.94 -25.56
N LYS A 315 1.53 11.78 -25.05
CA LYS A 315 1.88 12.77 -24.03
C LYS A 315 1.70 12.17 -22.64
N PRO A 316 2.74 12.17 -21.79
CA PRO A 316 2.60 11.71 -20.43
C PRO A 316 1.67 12.62 -19.62
N VAL A 317 0.76 12.02 -18.88
CA VAL A 317 -0.16 12.68 -17.94
C VAL A 317 0.48 12.68 -16.55
N ARG A 318 0.37 13.80 -15.84
CA ARG A 318 0.76 13.94 -14.43
C ARG A 318 -0.41 14.54 -13.69
N GLU A 319 -1.29 13.69 -13.20
CA GLU A 319 -2.54 14.10 -12.57
C GLU A 319 -2.43 14.03 -11.04
N MET A 320 -2.90 15.07 -10.38
CA MET A 320 -3.11 15.08 -8.93
C MET A 320 -4.60 15.04 -8.67
N VAL A 321 -5.05 14.02 -7.92
CA VAL A 321 -6.44 13.89 -7.51
C VAL A 321 -6.69 14.60 -6.18
N PRO A 322 -7.91 15.08 -5.93
CA PRO A 322 -8.26 15.73 -4.68
C PRO A 322 -8.17 14.77 -3.50
N PHE A 323 -7.97 15.32 -2.31
CA PHE A 323 -8.00 14.64 -1.03
C PHE A 323 -8.94 15.37 -0.06
N GLN A 324 -9.23 14.77 1.09
CA GLN A 324 -10.07 15.38 2.12
C GLN A 324 -9.56 15.00 3.51
N LEU A 325 -9.41 15.98 4.40
CA LEU A 325 -9.20 15.72 5.83
C LEU A 325 -10.52 15.31 6.49
N LEU A 326 -10.63 14.06 6.91
CA LEU A 326 -11.76 13.52 7.67
C LEU A 326 -11.52 13.76 9.16
N LYS A 327 -12.15 14.80 9.71
CA LYS A 327 -12.09 15.14 11.13
C LYS A 327 -13.04 14.23 11.90
N ARG A 328 -12.49 13.39 12.79
CA ARG A 328 -13.24 12.39 13.58
C ARG A 328 -12.93 12.54 15.07
N GLU A 329 -12.78 11.43 15.80
CA GLU A 329 -12.75 11.40 17.28
C GLU A 329 -11.33 11.39 17.88
N SER A 330 -10.30 11.08 17.07
CA SER A 330 -8.93 10.84 17.57
C SER A 330 -8.11 12.11 17.86
N VAL A 331 -8.72 13.29 17.75
CA VAL A 331 -8.05 14.57 18.02
C VAL A 331 -8.89 15.43 18.95
N ARG A 332 -8.31 15.83 20.10
CA ARG A 332 -8.90 16.80 21.02
C ARG A 332 -8.43 18.23 20.75
N SER A 333 -9.13 19.21 21.31
CA SER A 333 -8.63 20.57 21.44
C SER A 333 -7.91 20.73 22.76
N LEU A 334 -6.76 21.38 22.76
CA LEU A 334 -6.05 21.73 23.98
C LEU A 334 -6.59 23.04 24.55
N SER A 335 -6.87 23.07 25.86
CA SER A 335 -7.18 24.29 26.60
C SER A 335 -5.96 25.22 26.70
N PRO A 336 -6.12 26.51 27.07
CA PRO A 336 -4.99 27.39 27.35
C PRO A 336 -4.09 26.86 28.47
N GLU A 337 -4.66 26.15 29.45
CA GLU A 337 -3.93 25.55 30.57
C GLU A 337 -3.07 24.35 30.13
N ASP A 338 -3.62 23.47 29.27
CA ASP A 338 -2.89 22.35 28.65
C ASP A 338 -1.68 22.84 27.82
N ARG A 339 -1.79 24.04 27.21
CA ARG A 339 -0.72 24.63 26.40
C ARG A 339 0.44 25.15 27.25
N ALA A 340 0.17 25.65 28.47
CA ALA A 340 1.18 26.20 29.37
C ALA A 340 2.09 25.09 29.94
N GLY A 341 1.59 23.87 30.11
CA GLY A 341 2.37 22.71 30.57
C GLY A 341 3.32 22.12 29.54
N THR A 342 3.22 22.54 28.25
CA THR A 342 4.02 22.02 27.13
C THR A 342 5.07 23.01 26.61
N ALA A 343 5.26 24.17 27.27
CA ALA A 343 6.35 25.08 26.92
C ALA A 343 7.71 24.42 27.24
N PRO A 344 8.71 24.48 26.35
CA PRO A 344 10.04 23.99 26.66
C PRO A 344 10.52 24.70 27.91
N ALA A 345 10.91 23.94 28.94
CA ALA A 345 11.54 24.50 30.12
C ALA A 345 12.74 25.33 29.67
N ALA A 346 12.68 26.65 29.87
CA ALA A 346 13.86 27.48 29.77
C ALA A 346 14.90 26.88 30.71
N ASP A 347 16.09 26.65 30.18
CA ASP A 347 17.27 26.09 30.84
C ASP A 347 17.50 26.77 32.22
N SER A 348 16.93 26.18 33.26
CA SER A 348 17.28 26.45 34.66
C SER A 348 17.85 25.14 35.18
N GLY A 349 19.18 25.00 35.11
CA GLY A 349 19.85 23.95 35.84
C GLY A 349 19.47 23.99 37.29
N ASP A 350 18.86 22.89 37.74
CA ASP A 350 19.11 22.28 39.04
C ASP A 350 18.20 21.05 39.25
N ASP A 351 18.85 19.97 39.59
CA ASP A 351 18.41 18.77 40.31
C ASP A 351 16.92 18.48 40.47
N ALA A 352 16.42 17.47 39.73
CA ALA A 352 15.39 16.55 40.25
C ALA A 352 15.47 15.17 39.55
N SER A 353 16.55 14.46 39.78
CA SER A 353 16.57 13.00 39.65
C SER A 353 15.97 12.39 40.88
N ASN A 354 14.65 12.14 40.93
CA ASN A 354 14.03 11.12 41.76
C ASN A 354 12.50 11.34 41.84
N ALA A 355 11.76 10.76 40.96
CA ALA A 355 10.37 10.36 41.25
C ALA A 355 9.61 9.90 39.98
N VAL A 356 10.05 8.88 39.22
CA VAL A 356 9.17 8.07 38.36
C VAL A 356 9.78 6.67 38.16
N ALA A 357 10.12 5.99 39.25
CA ALA A 357 10.59 4.60 39.18
C ALA A 357 9.78 3.65 40.07
N ALA A 358 8.47 3.85 40.13
CA ALA A 358 7.64 2.96 40.94
C ALA A 358 6.21 2.90 40.37
N THR A 359 5.99 2.27 39.23
CA THR A 359 4.72 1.58 38.92
C THR A 359 4.76 0.97 37.48
N VAL A 360 5.77 0.19 37.16
CA VAL A 360 5.63 -0.79 36.07
C VAL A 360 6.27 -2.09 36.59
N GLY A 361 5.47 -2.91 37.24
CA GLY A 361 5.81 -4.30 37.54
C GLY A 361 5.72 -5.15 36.30
N VAL A 362 6.78 -5.19 35.51
CA VAL A 362 6.94 -6.21 34.48
C VAL A 362 7.35 -7.49 35.17
N SER A 363 6.45 -8.46 35.29
CA SER A 363 6.77 -9.82 35.72
C SER A 363 7.69 -10.46 34.67
N ALA A 364 8.98 -10.43 34.94
CA ALA A 364 9.95 -11.18 34.19
C ALA A 364 9.67 -12.68 34.39
N GLY A 365 9.17 -13.34 33.37
CA GLY A 365 9.07 -14.77 33.26
C GLY A 365 10.47 -15.37 33.31
N ARG A 366 10.70 -16.16 34.36
CA ARG A 366 11.91 -16.90 34.67
C ARG A 366 12.26 -17.84 33.50
N ALA A 367 13.41 -17.64 32.90
CA ALA A 367 14.03 -18.63 31.99
C ALA A 367 14.41 -19.89 32.80
N PRO A 368 14.24 -21.10 32.27
CA PRO A 368 14.71 -22.32 32.96
C PRO A 368 16.23 -22.43 32.85
N GLU A 369 16.84 -22.76 34.01
CA GLU A 369 18.24 -23.08 34.17
C GLU A 369 18.68 -24.23 33.23
N THR A 370 19.78 -24.01 32.52
CA THR A 370 20.47 -25.02 31.75
C THR A 370 21.28 -25.95 32.67
N ALA A 371 20.82 -27.19 32.78
CA ALA A 371 21.61 -28.26 33.37
C ALA A 371 22.78 -28.63 32.42
N LYS A 372 24.00 -28.64 33.00
CA LYS A 372 25.19 -29.23 32.42
C LYS A 372 25.05 -30.76 32.42
N ALA A 373 25.25 -31.45 31.30
CA ALA A 373 26.04 -32.68 31.21
C ALA A 373 26.05 -33.25 29.80
N GLY A 374 27.20 -33.74 29.38
CA GLY A 374 27.31 -34.91 28.50
C GLY A 374 27.83 -34.68 27.09
N ARG A 375 29.15 -34.65 26.93
CA ARG A 375 29.82 -34.94 25.64
C ARG A 375 29.40 -36.33 25.15
N THR A 376 28.88 -36.41 23.91
CA THR A 376 29.07 -37.63 23.11
C THR A 376 29.21 -37.25 21.63
N ARG A 377 30.33 -37.66 21.05
CA ARG A 377 30.64 -37.63 19.61
C ARG A 377 29.78 -38.66 18.91
N THR A 378 29.13 -38.31 17.78
CA THR A 378 28.91 -39.28 16.69
C THR A 378 28.62 -38.57 15.35
N ARG A 379 29.52 -38.82 14.44
CA ARG A 379 29.41 -39.18 13.02
C ARG A 379 28.58 -38.33 12.06
N ALA A 380 29.30 -37.71 11.17
CA ALA A 380 28.86 -37.22 9.86
C ALA A 380 28.18 -38.29 9.00
N SER A 381 27.07 -37.99 8.37
CA SER A 381 26.52 -38.74 7.25
C SER A 381 26.43 -37.82 6.05
N ARG A 382 27.33 -38.06 5.07
CA ARG A 382 27.25 -37.55 3.71
C ARG A 382 26.02 -38.14 3.04
N VAL A 383 25.17 -37.33 2.43
CA VAL A 383 24.21 -37.76 1.42
C VAL A 383 24.77 -37.36 0.06
N GLN A 384 25.02 -38.40 -0.76
CA GLN A 384 25.43 -38.27 -2.16
C GLN A 384 24.27 -37.86 -3.03
N VAL A 385 24.55 -36.88 -3.90
CA VAL A 385 23.69 -36.55 -5.07
C VAL A 385 24.04 -37.56 -6.16
N SER A 386 23.07 -38.36 -6.61
CA SER A 386 23.20 -39.21 -7.79
C SER A 386 22.62 -38.49 -9.01
N GLU A 387 23.49 -38.14 -9.93
CA GLU A 387 23.16 -37.87 -11.32
C GLU A 387 22.56 -39.11 -12.00
N ARG A 388 21.42 -38.98 -12.65
CA ARG A 388 21.04 -39.91 -13.72
C ARG A 388 20.83 -39.13 -15.03
N ARG A 389 21.79 -39.32 -15.93
CA ARG A 389 21.63 -39.13 -17.39
C ARG A 389 20.88 -40.34 -17.98
N GLY A 390 20.16 -40.08 -19.07
CA GLY A 390 19.62 -41.09 -20.02
C GLY A 390 18.35 -40.59 -20.64
N VAL A 391 18.41 -39.95 -21.81
CA VAL A 391 18.30 -40.51 -23.16
C VAL A 391 16.92 -41.20 -23.42
N ILE A 392 16.06 -40.55 -24.05
CA ILE A 392 15.51 -40.60 -25.43
C ILE A 392 14.52 -39.43 -25.59
#